data_8bc1735e976c7b49b2e54941783ff11c
#
_entry.id   8bc1735e976c7b49b2e54941783ff11c
#
_cell.length_a   1.000
_cell.length_b   1.000
_cell.length_c   1.000
_cell.angle_alpha   90.00
_cell.angle_beta   90.00
_cell.angle_gamma   90.00
#
_symmetry.space_group_name_H-M   'P 1'
#
loop_
_entity.id
_entity.type
_entity.pdbx_description
1 polymer ?
#
loop_
_entity_poly.entity_id
_entity_poly.type
_entity_poly.pdbx_seq_one_letter_code
_entity_poly.pdbx_strand_id
1 'polypeptide(L)'
;MKKLACLFPGIGYTCDKPLLYYSWKMLAAEGWEVIPVTYSGTLSGLPDEQVISTALQKAEEILSGVKWEEYGSILFVSKSLGTIVSGICARQHMISCRNILFTPVESTFREPFTDAIAFNGTADPIADTPLIRGLCEKAGIPLYITEGGNHSLETGNVDADIAEMRRIMGIVRNYIG
;
A
#
# COMPACT_ATOMS: atom_id res chain seq x y z
N MET A 1 23.39 6.01 1.13
CA MET A 1 22.87 4.75 1.69
C MET A 1 21.91 4.15 0.67
N LYS A 2 21.84 2.81 0.54
CA LYS A 2 20.88 2.15 -0.34
C LYS A 2 19.44 2.45 0.12
N LYS A 3 18.52 2.53 -0.81
CA LYS A 3 17.08 2.76 -0.56
C LYS A 3 16.29 1.59 -1.13
N LEU A 4 15.38 1.01 -0.36
CA LEU A 4 14.53 -0.10 -0.79
C LEU A 4 13.06 0.28 -0.68
N ALA A 5 12.28 -0.02 -1.71
CA ALA A 5 10.84 0.03 -1.65
C ALA A 5 10.24 -1.34 -1.96
N CYS A 6 9.26 -1.79 -1.18
CA CYS A 6 8.50 -3.00 -1.44
C CYS A 6 7.05 -2.63 -1.76
N LEU A 7 6.52 -3.17 -2.85
CA LEU A 7 5.14 -2.93 -3.28
C LEU A 7 4.26 -4.12 -2.93
N PHE A 8 3.23 -3.89 -2.14
CA PHE A 8 2.29 -4.91 -1.69
C PHE A 8 0.91 -4.70 -2.33
N PRO A 9 0.55 -5.51 -3.34
CA PRO A 9 -0.70 -5.36 -4.07
C PRO A 9 -1.93 -5.79 -3.26
N GLY A 10 -3.12 -5.44 -3.78
CA GLY A 10 -4.40 -5.94 -3.30
C GLY A 10 -4.89 -7.17 -4.06
N ILE A 11 -6.05 -7.71 -3.67
CA ILE A 11 -6.74 -8.73 -4.45
C ILE A 11 -7.23 -8.11 -5.75
N GLY A 12 -6.81 -8.67 -6.90
CA GLY A 12 -7.16 -8.15 -8.23
C GLY A 12 -6.56 -6.77 -8.58
N TYR A 13 -5.77 -6.19 -7.67
CA TYR A 13 -5.06 -4.94 -7.90
C TYR A 13 -3.56 -5.18 -7.86
N THR A 14 -2.99 -5.57 -9.00
CA THR A 14 -1.57 -5.91 -9.18
C THR A 14 -0.67 -4.68 -9.13
N CYS A 15 0.64 -4.88 -9.10
CA CYS A 15 1.63 -3.78 -9.15
C CYS A 15 1.64 -3.03 -10.50
N ASP A 16 0.99 -3.57 -11.54
CA ASP A 16 0.81 -2.92 -12.85
C ASP A 16 -0.36 -1.94 -12.88
N LYS A 17 -1.19 -1.90 -11.83
CA LYS A 17 -2.30 -0.95 -11.72
C LYS A 17 -1.81 0.44 -11.28
N PRO A 18 -2.50 1.52 -11.67
CA PRO A 18 -2.01 2.88 -11.66
C PRO A 18 -1.35 3.34 -10.35
N LEU A 19 -1.98 3.13 -9.18
CA LEU A 19 -1.45 3.59 -7.89
C LEU A 19 -0.08 2.99 -7.59
N LEU A 20 0.09 1.68 -7.77
CA LEU A 20 1.34 0.99 -7.50
C LEU A 20 2.34 1.17 -8.65
N TYR A 21 1.87 1.14 -9.89
CA TYR A 21 2.71 1.33 -11.08
C TYR A 21 3.41 2.69 -11.09
N TYR A 22 2.66 3.79 -10.89
CA TYR A 22 3.26 5.12 -10.90
C TYR A 22 4.12 5.36 -9.66
N SER A 23 3.76 4.81 -8.50
CA SER A 23 4.64 4.82 -7.32
C SER A 23 5.96 4.11 -7.61
N TRP A 24 5.91 2.93 -8.24
CA TRP A 24 7.11 2.21 -8.68
C TRP A 24 7.99 3.04 -9.61
N LYS A 25 7.38 3.59 -10.69
CA LYS A 25 8.15 4.39 -11.68
C LYS A 25 8.81 5.60 -11.04
N MET A 26 8.13 6.25 -10.12
CA MET A 26 8.66 7.40 -9.38
C MET A 26 9.84 6.98 -8.49
N LEU A 27 9.69 5.94 -7.71
CA LEU A 27 10.73 5.41 -6.83
C LEU A 27 11.99 4.97 -7.61
N ALA A 28 11.79 4.24 -8.72
CA ALA A 28 12.89 3.82 -9.58
C ALA A 28 13.65 5.02 -10.19
N ALA A 29 12.93 6.07 -10.59
CA ALA A 29 13.53 7.30 -11.11
C ALA A 29 14.35 8.05 -10.05
N GLU A 30 14.02 7.89 -8.76
CA GLU A 30 14.74 8.47 -7.63
C GLU A 30 15.83 7.56 -7.05
N GLY A 31 16.13 6.46 -7.74
CA GLY A 31 17.24 5.56 -7.40
C GLY A 31 16.95 4.58 -6.28
N TRP A 32 15.64 4.31 -6.01
CA TRP A 32 15.25 3.23 -5.11
C TRP A 32 15.35 1.88 -5.81
N GLU A 33 15.86 0.88 -5.13
CA GLU A 33 15.61 -0.51 -5.47
C GLU A 33 14.14 -0.82 -5.18
N VAL A 34 13.42 -1.44 -6.12
CA VAL A 34 11.99 -1.68 -5.96
C VAL A 34 11.68 -3.17 -6.16
N ILE A 35 11.09 -3.77 -5.15
CA ILE A 35 10.65 -5.17 -5.16
C ILE A 35 9.12 -5.24 -5.19
N PRO A 36 8.51 -5.62 -6.32
CA PRO A 36 7.07 -5.87 -6.35
C PRO A 36 6.76 -7.26 -5.76
N VAL A 37 5.91 -7.29 -4.76
CA VAL A 37 5.30 -8.53 -4.30
C VAL A 37 4.20 -8.92 -5.28
N THR A 38 4.03 -10.21 -5.54
CA THR A 38 2.96 -10.72 -6.39
C THR A 38 2.27 -11.92 -5.76
N TYR A 39 0.95 -11.91 -5.83
CA TYR A 39 0.11 -13.04 -5.38
C TYR A 39 -0.49 -13.82 -6.55
N SER A 40 0.03 -13.64 -7.78
CA SER A 40 -0.50 -14.11 -9.07
C SER A 40 -1.19 -15.47 -8.98
N GLY A 41 -2.51 -15.51 -9.21
CA GLY A 41 -3.33 -16.72 -9.25
C GLY A 41 -3.48 -17.47 -7.93
N THR A 42 -2.71 -17.13 -6.91
CA THR A 42 -2.63 -17.89 -5.65
C THR A 42 -3.81 -17.63 -4.71
N LEU A 43 -4.41 -16.45 -4.78
CA LEU A 43 -5.49 -16.03 -3.87
C LEU A 43 -6.90 -16.34 -4.41
N SER A 44 -7.02 -16.70 -5.69
CA SER A 44 -8.32 -16.95 -6.32
C SER A 44 -8.97 -18.22 -5.78
N GLY A 45 -10.21 -18.11 -5.31
CA GLY A 45 -11.00 -19.24 -4.81
C GLY A 45 -10.60 -19.73 -3.42
N LEU A 46 -9.70 -19.05 -2.72
CA LEU A 46 -9.40 -19.34 -1.33
C LEU A 46 -10.54 -18.89 -0.40
N PRO A 47 -10.78 -19.64 0.70
CA PRO A 47 -11.58 -19.14 1.80
C PRO A 47 -10.99 -17.86 2.41
N ASP A 48 -11.85 -16.93 2.86
CA ASP A 48 -11.42 -15.62 3.38
C ASP A 48 -10.38 -15.72 4.50
N GLU A 49 -10.52 -16.73 5.37
CA GLU A 49 -9.59 -16.99 6.48
C GLU A 49 -8.18 -17.39 6.04
N GLN A 50 -8.00 -17.85 4.79
CA GLN A 50 -6.71 -18.25 4.24
C GLN A 50 -6.04 -17.18 3.39
N VAL A 51 -6.77 -16.15 2.97
CA VAL A 51 -6.28 -15.12 2.05
C VAL A 51 -5.06 -14.39 2.62
N ILE A 52 -5.16 -13.89 3.86
CA ILE A 52 -4.07 -13.12 4.48
C ILE A 52 -2.83 -14.00 4.71
N SER A 53 -3.01 -15.22 5.24
CA SER A 53 -1.89 -16.11 5.51
C SER A 53 -1.16 -16.54 4.24
N THR A 54 -1.92 -16.81 3.17
CA THR A 54 -1.34 -17.19 1.86
C THR A 54 -0.63 -15.99 1.22
N ALA A 55 -1.21 -14.79 1.27
CA ALA A 55 -0.57 -13.58 0.76
C ALA A 55 0.72 -13.26 1.52
N LEU A 56 0.71 -13.41 2.85
CA LEU A 56 1.89 -13.22 3.68
C LEU A 56 2.99 -14.24 3.33
N GLN A 57 2.65 -15.52 3.22
CA GLN A 57 3.61 -16.55 2.81
C GLN A 57 4.27 -16.21 1.47
N LYS A 58 3.49 -15.74 0.48
CA LYS A 58 4.03 -15.33 -0.82
C LYS A 58 4.93 -14.10 -0.72
N ALA A 59 4.59 -13.13 0.12
CA ALA A 59 5.44 -11.98 0.38
C ALA A 59 6.77 -12.42 1.01
N GLU A 60 6.74 -13.29 2.02
CA GLU A 60 7.92 -13.82 2.68
C GLU A 60 8.82 -14.61 1.72
N GLU A 61 8.25 -15.44 0.83
CA GLU A 61 9.02 -16.17 -0.20
C GLU A 61 9.78 -15.19 -1.12
N ILE A 62 9.14 -14.10 -1.56
CA ILE A 62 9.74 -13.08 -2.44
C ILE A 62 10.82 -12.27 -1.71
N LEU A 63 10.56 -11.92 -0.45
CA LEU A 63 11.42 -11.05 0.35
C LEU A 63 12.51 -11.81 1.13
N SER A 64 12.54 -13.16 1.06
CA SER A 64 13.44 -14.02 1.84
C SER A 64 14.94 -13.73 1.67
N GLY A 65 15.33 -13.19 0.49
CA GLY A 65 16.73 -12.83 0.20
C GLY A 65 17.11 -11.38 0.58
N VAL A 66 16.17 -10.60 1.11
CA VAL A 66 16.40 -9.18 1.42
C VAL A 66 17.18 -9.07 2.73
N LYS A 67 18.32 -8.41 2.66
CA LYS A 67 19.13 -8.05 3.82
C LYS A 67 18.75 -6.64 4.27
N TRP A 68 17.72 -6.55 5.08
CA TRP A 68 17.10 -5.28 5.50
C TRP A 68 18.10 -4.28 6.10
N GLU A 69 19.11 -4.79 6.81
CA GLU A 69 20.18 -4.00 7.43
C GLU A 69 21.12 -3.28 6.46
N GLU A 70 21.13 -3.66 5.18
CA GLU A 70 21.91 -2.98 4.14
C GLU A 70 21.27 -1.68 3.65
N TYR A 71 19.99 -1.44 3.99
CA TYR A 71 19.24 -0.29 3.50
C TYR A 71 19.10 0.78 4.58
N GLY A 72 19.51 2.00 4.25
CA GLY A 72 19.37 3.15 5.14
C GLY A 72 17.99 3.82 5.07
N SER A 73 17.18 3.47 4.08
CA SER A 73 15.80 3.91 3.94
C SER A 73 14.94 2.79 3.35
N ILE A 74 13.84 2.48 4.02
CA ILE A 74 12.89 1.46 3.57
C ILE A 74 11.51 2.10 3.48
N LEU A 75 10.80 1.84 2.38
CA LEU A 75 9.44 2.30 2.13
C LEU A 75 8.56 1.14 1.69
N PHE A 76 7.43 0.97 2.34
CA PHE A 76 6.39 0.04 1.89
C PHE A 76 5.26 0.83 1.23
N VAL A 77 4.93 0.46 0.00
CA VAL A 77 3.78 1.01 -0.74
C VAL A 77 2.77 -0.10 -0.91
N SER A 78 1.64 0.04 -0.30
CA SER A 78 0.69 -1.06 -0.15
C SER A 78 -0.74 -0.65 -0.51
N LYS A 79 -1.55 -1.61 -0.96
CA LYS A 79 -2.93 -1.39 -1.38
C LYS A 79 -3.85 -2.47 -0.82
N SER A 80 -4.94 -2.07 -0.12
CA SER A 80 -5.99 -2.98 0.36
C SER A 80 -5.42 -4.15 1.20
N LEU A 81 -5.60 -5.40 0.79
CA LEU A 81 -4.96 -6.57 1.42
C LEU A 81 -3.46 -6.36 1.67
N GLY A 82 -2.77 -5.74 0.70
CA GLY A 82 -1.34 -5.45 0.81
C GLY A 82 -0.99 -4.59 2.03
N THR A 83 -1.90 -3.74 2.53
CA THR A 83 -1.66 -2.92 3.72
C THR A 83 -1.62 -3.76 5.00
N ILE A 84 -2.36 -4.86 5.05
CA ILE A 84 -2.29 -5.83 6.15
C ILE A 84 -0.98 -6.60 6.07
N VAL A 85 -0.68 -7.13 4.88
CA VAL A 85 0.53 -7.97 4.66
C VAL A 85 1.79 -7.17 4.93
N SER A 86 1.88 -5.93 4.45
CA SER A 86 3.04 -5.05 4.69
C SER A 86 3.25 -4.75 6.18
N GLY A 87 2.17 -4.48 6.91
CA GLY A 87 2.23 -4.24 8.36
C GLY A 87 2.73 -5.47 9.14
N ILE A 88 2.19 -6.65 8.82
CA ILE A 88 2.64 -7.92 9.44
C ILE A 88 4.12 -8.17 9.11
N CYS A 89 4.52 -8.01 7.85
CA CYS A 89 5.91 -8.19 7.40
C CYS A 89 6.86 -7.23 8.15
N ALA A 90 6.52 -5.94 8.23
CA ALA A 90 7.32 -4.96 8.97
C ALA A 90 7.50 -5.35 10.44
N ARG A 91 6.44 -5.80 11.11
CA ARG A 91 6.49 -6.24 12.50
C ARG A 91 7.30 -7.52 12.68
N GLN A 92 7.10 -8.54 11.84
CA GLN A 92 7.81 -9.83 11.94
C GLN A 92 9.32 -9.68 11.76
N HIS A 93 9.74 -8.83 10.84
CA HIS A 93 11.16 -8.57 10.59
C HIS A 93 11.71 -7.37 11.37
N MET A 94 10.92 -6.77 12.26
CA MET A 94 11.31 -5.58 13.05
C MET A 94 11.85 -4.44 12.16
N ILE A 95 11.21 -4.23 11.00
CA ILE A 95 11.63 -3.24 10.00
C ILE A 95 11.09 -1.87 10.39
N SER A 96 11.98 -0.89 10.58
CA SER A 96 11.60 0.52 10.63
C SER A 96 11.48 1.05 9.20
N CYS A 97 10.26 1.29 8.73
CA CYS A 97 9.97 1.75 7.39
C CYS A 97 8.91 2.85 7.36
N ARG A 98 8.94 3.65 6.30
CA ARG A 98 7.84 4.55 5.94
C ARG A 98 6.78 3.78 5.17
N ASN A 99 5.53 4.24 5.20
CA ASN A 99 4.42 3.51 4.60
C ASN A 99 3.50 4.42 3.79
N ILE A 100 3.09 3.96 2.62
CA ILE A 100 2.02 4.55 1.82
C ILE A 100 0.90 3.52 1.74
N LEU A 101 -0.26 3.87 2.30
CA LEU A 101 -1.41 2.99 2.45
C LEU A 101 -2.54 3.43 1.51
N PHE A 102 -2.67 2.77 0.37
CA PHE A 102 -3.79 3.00 -0.55
C PHE A 102 -4.99 2.15 -0.15
N THR A 103 -6.12 2.78 0.11
CA THR A 103 -7.38 2.16 0.52
C THR A 103 -7.17 1.07 1.61
N PRO A 104 -6.58 1.47 2.76
CA PRO A 104 -6.43 0.54 3.87
C PRO A 104 -7.80 0.08 4.34
N VAL A 105 -7.87 -1.15 4.84
CA VAL A 105 -9.07 -1.72 5.43
C VAL A 105 -8.97 -1.73 6.96
N GLU A 106 -10.07 -1.96 7.67
CA GLU A 106 -10.09 -1.95 9.14
C GLU A 106 -8.96 -2.81 9.76
N SER A 107 -8.76 -4.01 9.23
CA SER A 107 -7.74 -4.95 9.73
C SER A 107 -6.29 -4.45 9.57
N THR A 108 -6.04 -3.47 8.70
CA THR A 108 -4.73 -2.82 8.54
C THR A 108 -4.26 -2.23 9.87
N PHE A 109 -5.17 -1.62 10.62
CA PHE A 109 -4.86 -0.89 11.85
C PHE A 109 -4.67 -1.77 13.08
N ARG A 110 -4.63 -3.10 12.90
CA ARG A 110 -4.15 -4.04 13.92
C ARG A 110 -2.62 -4.04 14.01
N GLU A 111 -1.96 -3.58 12.96
CA GLU A 111 -0.51 -3.42 12.92
C GLU A 111 -0.12 -1.96 13.22
N PRO A 112 0.99 -1.72 13.92
CA PRO A 112 1.45 -0.36 14.20
C PRO A 112 2.16 0.24 12.98
N PHE A 113 1.76 1.46 12.61
CA PHE A 113 2.46 2.27 11.61
C PHE A 113 2.96 3.55 12.27
N THR A 114 4.26 3.73 12.37
CA THR A 114 4.89 4.88 13.04
C THR A 114 5.12 6.07 12.10
N ASP A 115 5.27 5.81 10.81
CA ASP A 115 5.45 6.81 9.75
C ASP A 115 4.66 6.35 8.52
N ALA A 116 3.51 6.93 8.29
CA ALA A 116 2.62 6.54 7.22
C ALA A 116 1.78 7.71 6.71
N ILE A 117 1.34 7.59 5.44
CA ILE A 117 0.23 8.35 4.87
C ILE A 117 -0.80 7.37 4.30
N ALA A 118 -2.07 7.76 4.32
CA ALA A 118 -3.16 6.92 3.83
C ALA A 118 -4.03 7.66 2.82
N PHE A 119 -4.67 6.90 1.92
CA PHE A 119 -5.61 7.39 0.92
C PHE A 119 -6.88 6.54 0.97
N ASN A 120 -8.06 7.18 0.92
CA ASN A 120 -9.34 6.47 0.84
C ASN A 120 -10.32 7.21 -0.05
N GLY A 121 -11.30 6.49 -0.60
CA GLY A 121 -12.34 7.05 -1.46
C GLY A 121 -13.71 7.09 -0.77
N THR A 122 -14.49 8.17 -0.93
CA THR A 122 -15.79 8.30 -0.25
C THR A 122 -16.87 7.35 -0.76
N ALA A 123 -16.68 6.75 -1.94
CA ALA A 123 -17.57 5.73 -2.50
C ALA A 123 -16.94 4.32 -2.47
N ASP A 124 -15.96 4.10 -1.59
CA ASP A 124 -15.32 2.79 -1.41
C ASP A 124 -16.29 1.80 -0.74
N PRO A 125 -16.70 0.72 -1.42
CA PRO A 125 -17.65 -0.24 -0.84
C PRO A 125 -17.01 -1.23 0.15
N ILE A 126 -15.68 -1.22 0.27
CA ILE A 126 -14.91 -2.18 1.08
C ILE A 126 -14.38 -1.53 2.35
N ALA A 127 -13.93 -0.27 2.24
CA ALA A 127 -13.31 0.46 3.33
C ALA A 127 -14.16 1.69 3.67
N ASP A 128 -15.03 1.58 4.68
CA ASP A 128 -15.91 2.65 5.15
C ASP A 128 -15.12 3.89 5.54
N THR A 129 -15.31 4.99 4.81
CA THR A 129 -14.49 6.19 4.97
C THR A 129 -14.56 6.82 6.37
N PRO A 130 -15.74 6.95 7.03
CA PRO A 130 -15.82 7.41 8.42
C PRO A 130 -15.00 6.54 9.38
N LEU A 131 -15.09 5.21 9.25
CA LEU A 131 -14.33 4.27 10.08
C LEU A 131 -12.83 4.43 9.85
N ILE A 132 -12.39 4.42 8.59
CA ILE A 132 -10.96 4.56 8.24
C ILE A 132 -10.41 5.91 8.72
N ARG A 133 -11.19 6.99 8.63
CA ARG A 133 -10.81 8.31 9.16
C ARG A 133 -10.54 8.25 10.66
N GLY A 134 -11.45 7.69 11.44
CA GLY A 134 -11.28 7.55 12.89
C GLY A 134 -10.07 6.69 13.27
N LEU A 135 -9.81 5.63 12.52
CA LEU A 135 -8.62 4.77 12.73
C LEU A 135 -7.33 5.49 12.39
N CYS A 136 -7.28 6.24 11.29
CA CYS A 136 -6.14 7.07 10.92
C CYS A 136 -5.86 8.17 11.96
N GLU A 137 -6.90 8.89 12.40
CA GLU A 137 -6.78 9.90 13.46
C GLU A 137 -6.21 9.33 14.75
N LYS A 138 -6.72 8.17 15.18
CA LYS A 138 -6.22 7.47 16.38
C LYS A 138 -4.76 7.04 16.24
N ALA A 139 -4.35 6.65 15.02
CA ALA A 139 -2.99 6.23 14.73
C ALA A 139 -2.03 7.39 14.40
N GLY A 140 -2.53 8.62 14.28
CA GLY A 140 -1.73 9.79 13.88
C GLY A 140 -1.31 9.76 12.41
N ILE A 141 -2.06 9.06 11.54
CA ILE A 141 -1.76 8.89 10.11
C ILE A 141 -2.54 9.93 9.30
N PRO A 142 -1.88 10.82 8.54
CA PRO A 142 -2.54 11.71 7.59
C PRO A 142 -3.36 10.93 6.56
N LEU A 143 -4.66 11.26 6.44
CA LEU A 143 -5.58 10.63 5.49
C LEU A 143 -5.97 11.61 4.39
N TYR A 144 -5.75 11.24 3.15
CA TYR A 144 -6.14 11.97 1.95
C TYR A 144 -7.36 11.32 1.30
N ILE A 145 -8.40 12.10 1.09
CA ILE A 145 -9.69 11.62 0.57
C ILE A 145 -9.82 11.93 -0.92
N THR A 146 -10.35 10.96 -1.67
CA THR A 146 -10.83 11.10 -3.04
C THR A 146 -12.36 11.11 -3.02
N GLU A 147 -12.97 12.26 -3.29
CA GLU A 147 -14.42 12.37 -3.32
C GLU A 147 -15.02 11.57 -4.47
N GLY A 148 -16.04 10.75 -4.18
CA GLY A 148 -16.64 9.84 -5.15
C GLY A 148 -15.73 8.67 -5.57
N GLY A 149 -14.52 8.58 -5.04
CA GLY A 149 -13.57 7.51 -5.35
C GLY A 149 -14.00 6.16 -4.79
N ASN A 150 -13.93 5.14 -5.63
CA ASN A 150 -14.15 3.74 -5.25
C ASN A 150 -12.89 3.13 -4.58
N HIS A 151 -12.86 1.80 -4.40
CA HIS A 151 -11.70 1.10 -3.81
C HIS A 151 -10.40 1.18 -4.64
N SER A 152 -10.45 1.69 -5.86
CA SER A 152 -9.28 2.01 -6.69
C SER A 152 -8.96 3.51 -6.75
N LEU A 153 -9.70 4.34 -5.99
CA LEU A 153 -9.67 5.80 -6.00
C LEU A 153 -10.10 6.38 -7.37
N GLU A 154 -10.99 5.68 -8.06
CA GLU A 154 -11.57 6.04 -9.35
C GLU A 154 -13.03 6.41 -9.18
N THR A 155 -13.49 7.46 -9.89
CA THR A 155 -14.87 7.97 -9.87
C THR A 155 -15.71 7.40 -11.01
N GLY A 156 -15.05 6.78 -11.99
CA GLY A 156 -15.65 6.33 -13.24
C GLY A 156 -15.72 7.41 -14.34
N ASN A 157 -15.24 8.62 -14.05
CA ASN A 157 -15.01 9.66 -15.05
C ASN A 157 -13.51 9.73 -15.35
N VAL A 158 -13.11 9.37 -16.56
CA VAL A 158 -11.69 9.21 -16.91
C VAL A 158 -10.89 10.49 -16.74
N ASP A 159 -11.44 11.65 -17.12
CA ASP A 159 -10.72 12.93 -16.99
C ASP A 159 -10.52 13.32 -15.51
N ALA A 160 -11.55 13.11 -14.68
CA ALA A 160 -11.48 13.31 -13.24
C ALA A 160 -10.48 12.34 -12.60
N ASP A 161 -10.48 11.07 -13.02
CA ASP A 161 -9.60 10.03 -12.48
C ASP A 161 -8.13 10.30 -12.83
N ILE A 162 -7.84 10.82 -14.02
CA ILE A 162 -6.48 11.25 -14.42
C ILE A 162 -6.02 12.45 -13.57
N ALA A 163 -6.89 13.44 -13.37
CA ALA A 163 -6.59 14.61 -12.54
C ALA A 163 -6.34 14.21 -11.08
N GLU A 164 -7.16 13.31 -10.55
CA GLU A 164 -7.02 12.79 -9.19
C GLU A 164 -5.75 11.95 -9.03
N MET A 165 -5.43 11.09 -9.99
CA MET A 165 -4.17 10.33 -10.00
C MET A 165 -2.96 11.28 -9.95
N ARG A 166 -2.99 12.37 -10.72
CA ARG A 166 -1.94 13.41 -10.66
C ARG A 166 -1.81 14.02 -9.28
N ARG A 167 -2.95 14.32 -8.60
CA ARG A 167 -2.97 14.85 -7.23
C ARG A 167 -2.37 13.86 -6.25
N ILE A 168 -2.82 12.60 -6.29
CA ILE A 168 -2.32 11.51 -5.43
C ILE A 168 -0.82 11.33 -5.61
N MET A 169 -0.34 11.22 -6.84
CA MET A 169 1.10 11.06 -7.12
C MET A 169 1.94 12.27 -6.72
N GLY A 170 1.34 13.47 -6.71
CA GLY A 170 1.98 14.68 -6.16
C GLY A 170 2.21 14.56 -4.64
N ILE A 171 1.22 14.06 -3.90
CA ILE A 171 1.33 13.81 -2.45
C ILE A 171 2.35 12.70 -2.18
N VAL A 172 2.29 11.61 -2.93
CA VAL A 172 3.26 10.50 -2.83
C VAL A 172 4.69 11.00 -3.04
N ARG A 173 4.91 11.82 -4.07
CA ARG A 173 6.24 12.41 -4.34
C ARG A 173 6.75 13.24 -3.18
N ASN A 174 5.91 14.10 -2.63
CA ASN A 174 6.30 14.94 -1.48
C ASN A 174 6.61 14.10 -0.23
N TYR A 175 5.95 12.96 -0.07
CA TYR A 175 6.22 12.06 1.03
C TYR A 175 7.49 11.23 0.83
N ILE A 176 7.84 10.86 -0.40
CA ILE A 176 9.06 10.10 -0.73
C ILE A 176 10.31 10.97 -0.56
N GLY A 177 10.23 12.20 -1.06
CA GLY A 177 11.33 13.16 -1.20
C GLY A 177 11.92 13.71 -0.04
#